data_17e6e2a6a7cc713c94f7cc1d135213f0
#
_entry.id   17e6e2a6a7cc713c94f7cc1d135213f0
#
_cell.length_a   1.000
_cell.length_b   1.000
_cell.length_c   1.000
_cell.angle_alpha   90.00
_cell.angle_beta   90.00
_cell.angle_gamma   90.00
#
_symmetry.space_group_name_H-M   'P 1'
#
loop_
_entity.id
_entity.type
_entity.pdbx_description
1 polymer ?
#
loop_
_entity_poly.entity_id
_entity_poly.type
_entity_poly.pdbx_seq_one_letter_code
_entity_poly.pdbx_strand_id
1 'polypeptide(L)'
;YKMEEIVKEGRDITQLTVGISKAEAFLRLKGRKADADLVTPMPVQEISVSQCGTFIDYFFGPMLPDMSFLKIFHLSSYAPGFLLHVPDPGEKEIKVQEETPLFARVFLESQKWSELIGCHSLAELNDAIDGGAIIDLIAVAEALHEKKLAELADEICGQDPEIRLVCIAGPSSSGKTTFMKRLIIHLWVNGVHPVMLSLDDYFKNRDEMEGESWENLQAMDISLFEKTVINLLEGKEVQLPRFNFITGKKEWYDEPVRLGENQPVLVEGLHALNPKLTYFVPGYQQMRIYLSALTQLHINNHNRLSTS
;
A
#
# COMPACT_ATOMS: atom_id res chain seq x y z
N TYR A 1 29.16 -5.58 -9.30
CA TYR A 1 30.08 -5.99 -10.39
C TYR A 1 29.35 -6.08 -11.74
N LYS A 2 28.37 -7.02 -11.95
CA LYS A 2 27.77 -7.20 -13.31
C LYS A 2 26.97 -5.99 -13.80
N MET A 3 26.22 -5.34 -12.94
CA MET A 3 25.49 -4.10 -13.30
C MET A 3 26.47 -2.97 -13.64
N GLU A 4 27.55 -2.82 -12.90
CA GLU A 4 28.59 -1.81 -13.16
C GLU A 4 29.28 -2.04 -14.51
N GLU A 5 29.57 -3.31 -14.88
CA GLU A 5 30.11 -3.65 -16.21
C GLU A 5 29.16 -3.23 -17.33
N ILE A 6 27.87 -3.57 -17.21
CA ILE A 6 26.84 -3.23 -18.22
C ILE A 6 26.72 -1.71 -18.40
N VAL A 7 26.72 -0.96 -17.28
CA VAL A 7 26.66 0.51 -17.31
C VAL A 7 27.93 1.08 -17.92
N LYS A 8 29.13 0.53 -17.56
CA LYS A 8 30.40 0.97 -18.08
C LYS A 8 30.56 0.69 -19.61
N GLU A 9 29.99 -0.43 -20.06
CA GLU A 9 29.97 -0.75 -21.48
C GLU A 9 29.04 0.21 -22.26
N GLY A 10 28.12 0.89 -21.61
CA GLY A 10 27.20 1.84 -22.24
C GLY A 10 26.34 1.21 -23.33
N ARG A 11 25.84 -0.01 -23.09
CA ARG A 11 25.08 -0.76 -24.10
C ARG A 11 23.83 0.00 -24.51
N ASP A 12 23.59 0.08 -25.81
CA ASP A 12 22.38 0.67 -26.35
C ASP A 12 21.12 -0.10 -25.93
N ILE A 13 20.06 0.65 -25.71
CA ILE A 13 18.70 0.13 -25.50
C ILE A 13 17.91 0.49 -26.75
N THR A 14 17.57 -0.51 -27.54
CA THR A 14 16.83 -0.32 -28.79
C THR A 14 15.40 -0.81 -28.66
N GLN A 15 14.46 -0.06 -29.21
CA GLN A 15 13.09 -0.52 -29.36
C GLN A 15 12.90 -1.21 -30.70
N LEU A 16 12.31 -2.39 -30.68
CA LEU A 16 12.03 -3.22 -31.86
C LEU A 16 10.51 -3.47 -31.92
N THR A 17 9.94 -3.24 -33.10
CA THR A 17 8.56 -3.66 -33.35
C THR A 17 8.59 -5.08 -33.91
N VAL A 18 7.87 -5.97 -33.23
CA VAL A 18 7.82 -7.39 -33.58
C VAL A 18 6.37 -7.88 -33.65
N GLY A 19 6.07 -8.76 -34.58
CA GLY A 19 4.75 -9.41 -34.65
C GLY A 19 4.47 -10.26 -33.41
N ILE A 20 3.22 -10.28 -32.96
CA ILE A 20 2.80 -10.98 -31.74
C ILE A 20 3.25 -12.44 -31.71
N SER A 21 3.01 -13.20 -32.78
CA SER A 21 3.42 -14.61 -32.84
C SER A 21 4.93 -14.82 -32.67
N LYS A 22 5.74 -13.88 -33.16
CA LYS A 22 7.20 -13.91 -32.99
C LYS A 22 7.60 -13.56 -31.57
N ALA A 23 6.94 -12.57 -30.97
CA ALA A 23 7.15 -12.18 -29.57
C ALA A 23 6.79 -13.32 -28.62
N GLU A 24 5.62 -13.94 -28.81
CA GLU A 24 5.17 -15.11 -28.05
C GLU A 24 6.19 -16.25 -28.11
N ALA A 25 6.58 -16.66 -29.30
CA ALA A 25 7.55 -17.74 -29.50
C ALA A 25 8.88 -17.43 -28.80
N PHE A 26 9.36 -16.21 -28.90
CA PHE A 26 10.58 -15.76 -28.24
C PHE A 26 10.47 -15.80 -26.70
N LEU A 27 9.37 -15.27 -26.14
CA LEU A 27 9.13 -15.25 -24.69
C LEU A 27 9.04 -16.67 -24.14
N ARG A 28 8.33 -17.57 -24.83
CA ARG A 28 8.25 -19.00 -24.44
C ARG A 28 9.62 -19.68 -24.50
N LEU A 29 10.44 -19.40 -25.53
CA LEU A 29 11.79 -19.95 -25.63
C LEU A 29 12.70 -19.50 -24.48
N LYS A 30 12.47 -18.30 -23.96
CA LYS A 30 13.19 -17.76 -22.81
C LYS A 30 12.62 -18.20 -21.45
N GLY A 31 11.64 -19.11 -21.42
CA GLY A 31 10.99 -19.59 -20.20
C GLY A 31 10.02 -18.60 -19.57
N ARG A 32 9.65 -17.55 -20.30
CA ARG A 32 8.80 -16.44 -19.82
C ARG A 32 7.35 -16.69 -20.23
N LYS A 33 6.77 -17.75 -19.65
CA LYS A 33 5.42 -18.19 -20.01
C LYS A 33 4.36 -17.11 -19.70
N ALA A 34 4.41 -16.52 -18.51
CA ALA A 34 3.42 -15.51 -18.09
C ALA A 34 3.39 -14.30 -19.05
N ASP A 35 4.56 -13.86 -19.53
CA ASP A 35 4.65 -12.77 -20.50
C ASP A 35 4.11 -13.17 -21.87
N ALA A 36 4.38 -14.39 -22.30
CA ALA A 36 3.85 -14.92 -23.54
C ALA A 36 2.31 -15.02 -23.50
N ASP A 37 1.78 -15.55 -22.41
CA ASP A 37 0.33 -15.70 -22.20
C ASP A 37 -0.35 -14.33 -22.09
N LEU A 38 0.32 -13.30 -21.60
CA LEU A 38 -0.18 -11.94 -21.58
C LEU A 38 -0.22 -11.30 -22.97
N VAL A 39 0.80 -11.53 -23.79
CA VAL A 39 0.94 -10.91 -25.13
C VAL A 39 0.02 -11.58 -26.16
N THR A 40 -0.17 -12.89 -26.06
CA THR A 40 -0.92 -13.68 -27.05
C THR A 40 -2.36 -13.18 -27.30
N PRO A 41 -3.17 -12.85 -26.26
CA PRO A 41 -4.54 -12.39 -26.46
C PRO A 41 -4.65 -10.89 -26.82
N MET A 42 -3.56 -10.15 -26.95
CA MET A 42 -3.63 -8.73 -27.26
C MET A 42 -4.25 -8.49 -28.65
N PRO A 43 -5.24 -7.57 -28.77
CA PRO A 43 -5.92 -7.31 -30.05
C PRO A 43 -5.09 -6.41 -30.98
N VAL A 44 -3.79 -6.67 -31.08
CA VAL A 44 -2.85 -5.95 -31.93
C VAL A 44 -2.01 -6.95 -32.73
N GLN A 45 -1.49 -6.54 -33.87
CA GLN A 45 -0.66 -7.42 -34.72
C GLN A 45 0.81 -7.40 -34.32
N GLU A 46 1.25 -6.27 -33.76
CA GLU A 46 2.65 -6.02 -33.42
C GLU A 46 2.74 -5.36 -32.06
N ILE A 47 3.84 -5.62 -31.36
CA ILE A 47 4.19 -4.98 -30.07
C ILE A 47 5.59 -4.40 -30.13
N SER A 48 5.85 -3.40 -29.29
CA SER A 48 7.18 -2.84 -29.12
C SER A 48 7.88 -3.56 -27.96
N VAL A 49 9.06 -4.11 -28.20
CA VAL A 49 9.93 -4.72 -27.21
C VAL A 49 11.24 -3.94 -27.10
N SER A 50 11.84 -3.91 -25.92
CA SER A 50 13.13 -3.26 -25.70
C SER A 50 14.23 -4.30 -25.64
N GLN A 51 15.33 -4.03 -26.33
CA GLN A 51 16.51 -4.89 -26.40
C GLN A 51 17.75 -4.17 -25.86
N CYS A 52 18.46 -4.86 -24.95
CA CYS A 52 19.80 -4.44 -24.50
C CYS A 52 20.75 -5.64 -24.57
N GLY A 53 21.61 -5.66 -25.55
CA GLY A 53 22.46 -6.82 -25.85
C GLY A 53 21.63 -8.06 -26.20
N THR A 54 21.78 -9.13 -25.43
CA THR A 54 21.00 -10.38 -25.60
C THR A 54 19.68 -10.40 -24.78
N PHE A 55 19.45 -9.40 -23.97
CA PHE A 55 18.23 -9.25 -23.18
C PHE A 55 17.17 -8.53 -24.00
N ILE A 56 16.00 -9.13 -24.13
CA ILE A 56 14.83 -8.54 -24.80
C ILE A 56 13.65 -8.72 -23.88
N ASP A 57 12.85 -7.66 -23.73
CA ASP A 57 11.67 -7.69 -22.91
C ASP A 57 10.61 -6.70 -23.38
N TYR A 58 9.38 -6.90 -22.87
CA TYR A 58 8.26 -6.02 -23.05
C TYR A 58 8.16 -5.08 -21.83
N PHE A 59 8.33 -3.78 -22.07
CA PHE A 59 8.23 -2.75 -21.03
C PHE A 59 7.18 -1.72 -21.40
N PHE A 60 6.52 -1.20 -20.36
CA PHE A 60 5.58 -0.09 -20.49
C PHE A 60 6.32 1.23 -20.31
N GLY A 61 6.14 2.15 -21.25
CA GLY A 61 6.68 3.50 -21.20
C GLY A 61 8.05 3.67 -21.91
N PRO A 62 8.58 4.89 -21.85
CA PRO A 62 9.82 5.24 -22.52
C PRO A 62 11.04 4.61 -21.84
N MET A 63 12.00 4.17 -22.63
CA MET A 63 13.28 3.64 -22.18
C MET A 63 14.39 4.66 -22.40
N LEU A 64 15.46 4.58 -21.62
CA LEU A 64 16.68 5.33 -21.84
C LEU A 64 17.35 4.85 -23.15
N PRO A 65 18.11 5.70 -23.85
CA PRO A 65 18.76 5.31 -25.09
C PRO A 65 19.87 4.28 -24.89
N ASP A 66 20.56 4.33 -23.76
CA ASP A 66 21.61 3.40 -23.40
C ASP A 66 21.83 3.30 -21.90
N MET A 67 22.63 2.33 -21.47
CA MET A 67 22.91 2.06 -20.06
C MET A 67 23.84 3.07 -19.38
N SER A 68 24.54 3.92 -20.14
CA SER A 68 25.51 4.88 -19.59
C SER A 68 24.85 5.98 -18.74
N PHE A 69 23.54 6.15 -18.85
CA PHE A 69 22.77 7.09 -18.01
C PHE A 69 22.64 6.62 -16.57
N LEU A 70 22.75 5.32 -16.29
CA LEU A 70 22.58 4.74 -14.95
C LEU A 70 23.90 4.69 -14.16
N LYS A 71 24.61 5.83 -14.10
CA LYS A 71 25.96 5.90 -13.48
C LYS A 71 25.95 5.77 -11.97
N ILE A 72 24.87 6.18 -11.33
CA ILE A 72 24.80 6.28 -9.88
C ILE A 72 23.70 5.34 -9.38
N PHE A 73 24.10 4.24 -8.80
CA PHE A 73 23.22 3.30 -8.11
C PHE A 73 23.98 2.57 -7.01
N HIS A 74 23.25 2.06 -6.04
CA HIS A 74 23.76 1.16 -5.02
C HIS A 74 22.81 -0.01 -4.84
N LEU A 75 23.33 -1.22 -4.72
CA LEU A 75 22.56 -2.44 -4.48
C LEU A 75 22.91 -2.97 -3.09
N SER A 76 21.91 -3.01 -2.20
CA SER A 76 22.02 -3.61 -0.88
C SER A 76 21.23 -4.91 -0.77
N SER A 77 21.68 -5.81 0.11
CA SER A 77 20.92 -7.03 0.44
C SER A 77 19.70 -6.66 1.26
N TYR A 78 18.54 -7.18 0.90
CA TYR A 78 17.29 -6.98 1.62
C TYR A 78 16.45 -8.26 1.54
N ALA A 79 16.62 -9.15 2.54
CA ALA A 79 16.00 -10.48 2.49
C ALA A 79 14.47 -10.40 2.34
N PRO A 80 13.88 -11.15 1.38
CA PRO A 80 14.48 -12.21 0.55
C PRO A 80 15.07 -11.74 -0.80
N GLY A 81 15.27 -10.44 -1.01
CA GLY A 81 15.72 -9.87 -2.26
C GLY A 81 16.83 -8.84 -2.11
N PHE A 82 16.73 -7.76 -2.86
CA PHE A 82 17.69 -6.67 -2.90
C PHE A 82 16.96 -5.33 -3.01
N LEU A 83 17.58 -4.28 -2.47
CA LEU A 83 17.17 -2.90 -2.71
C LEU A 83 18.12 -2.26 -3.73
N LEU A 84 17.54 -1.72 -4.78
CA LEU A 84 18.26 -0.89 -5.74
C LEU A 84 18.02 0.58 -5.39
N HIS A 85 19.06 1.22 -4.87
CA HIS A 85 19.03 2.64 -4.54
C HIS A 85 19.47 3.45 -5.76
N VAL A 86 18.69 4.47 -6.10
CA VAL A 86 18.98 5.43 -7.16
C VAL A 86 18.81 6.85 -6.60
N PRO A 87 19.50 7.86 -7.17
CA PRO A 87 19.30 9.24 -6.74
C PRO A 87 17.90 9.74 -7.10
N ASP A 88 17.37 10.65 -6.30
CA ASP A 88 16.14 11.37 -6.64
C ASP A 88 16.34 12.23 -7.90
N PRO A 89 15.28 12.52 -8.67
CA PRO A 89 15.37 13.36 -9.85
C PRO A 89 16.05 14.70 -9.56
N GLY A 90 17.19 14.95 -10.23
CA GLY A 90 18.00 16.16 -10.07
C GLY A 90 19.09 16.06 -8.98
N GLU A 91 19.14 14.99 -8.20
CA GLU A 91 20.22 14.76 -7.23
C GLU A 91 21.35 13.94 -7.85
N LYS A 92 22.56 14.11 -7.29
CA LYS A 92 23.77 13.38 -7.71
C LYS A 92 24.27 12.38 -6.67
N GLU A 93 23.59 12.32 -5.54
CA GLU A 93 23.94 11.46 -4.42
C GLU A 93 22.76 10.56 -4.04
N ILE A 94 23.08 9.34 -3.63
CA ILE A 94 22.08 8.39 -3.15
C ILE A 94 21.86 8.65 -1.67
N LYS A 95 20.62 8.90 -1.30
CA LYS A 95 20.17 8.88 0.10
C LYS A 95 19.84 7.42 0.46
N VAL A 96 20.74 6.75 1.15
CA VAL A 96 20.46 5.41 1.68
C VAL A 96 19.44 5.57 2.80
N GLN A 97 18.21 5.13 2.55
CA GLN A 97 17.18 5.08 3.58
C GLN A 97 17.46 3.90 4.52
N GLU A 98 17.15 4.09 5.80
CA GLU A 98 17.21 2.98 6.76
C GLU A 98 16.28 1.85 6.33
N GLU A 99 16.77 0.63 6.42
CA GLU A 99 15.99 -0.56 6.10
C GLU A 99 14.81 -0.68 7.06
N THR A 100 13.61 -0.79 6.51
CA THR A 100 12.39 -1.05 7.29
C THR A 100 12.00 -2.52 7.18
N PRO A 101 12.30 -3.36 8.18
CA PRO A 101 11.96 -4.79 8.17
C PRO A 101 10.46 -5.05 7.96
N LEU A 102 9.61 -4.10 8.38
CA LEU A 102 8.16 -4.17 8.20
C LEU A 102 7.77 -4.21 6.72
N PHE A 103 8.47 -3.46 5.86
CA PHE A 103 8.18 -3.41 4.43
C PHE A 103 8.46 -4.78 3.75
N ALA A 104 9.58 -5.44 4.11
CA ALA A 104 9.85 -6.80 3.63
C ALA A 104 8.76 -7.79 4.05
N ARG A 105 8.27 -7.70 5.28
CA ARG A 105 7.18 -8.55 5.78
C ARG A 105 5.89 -8.37 4.97
N VAL A 106 5.53 -7.14 4.63
CA VAL A 106 4.34 -6.85 3.81
C VAL A 106 4.47 -7.48 2.41
N PHE A 107 5.64 -7.38 1.79
CA PHE A 107 5.87 -8.03 0.48
C PHE A 107 5.78 -9.56 0.57
N LEU A 108 6.37 -10.16 1.58
CA LEU A 108 6.30 -11.61 1.80
C LEU A 108 4.86 -12.08 2.07
N GLU A 109 4.11 -11.32 2.86
CA GLU A 109 2.70 -11.62 3.12
C GLU A 109 1.87 -11.52 1.84
N SER A 110 2.08 -10.46 1.04
CA SER A 110 1.45 -10.28 -0.26
C SER A 110 1.75 -11.45 -1.22
N GLN A 111 3.02 -11.87 -1.31
CA GLN A 111 3.41 -13.02 -2.12
C GLN A 111 2.73 -14.30 -1.66
N LYS A 112 2.74 -14.56 -0.35
CA LYS A 112 2.07 -15.74 0.23
C LYS A 112 0.56 -15.74 -0.06
N TRP A 113 -0.08 -14.59 -0.04
CA TRP A 113 -1.50 -14.49 -0.40
C TRP A 113 -1.72 -14.80 -1.87
N SER A 114 -0.89 -14.31 -2.78
CA SER A 114 -0.98 -14.65 -4.21
C SER A 114 -0.82 -16.15 -4.44
N GLU A 115 0.09 -16.79 -3.71
CA GLU A 115 0.28 -18.25 -3.75
C GLU A 115 -0.96 -19.01 -3.27
N LEU A 116 -1.57 -18.57 -2.17
CA LEU A 116 -2.79 -19.18 -1.61
C LEU A 116 -4.00 -19.01 -2.51
N ILE A 117 -4.12 -17.85 -3.16
CA ILE A 117 -5.21 -17.56 -4.11
C ILE A 117 -4.98 -18.30 -5.45
N GLY A 118 -3.73 -18.64 -5.76
CA GLY A 118 -3.37 -19.29 -7.03
C GLY A 118 -3.45 -18.34 -8.24
N CYS A 119 -3.27 -17.05 -8.00
CA CYS A 119 -3.31 -16.01 -9.04
C CYS A 119 -2.23 -14.96 -8.79
N HIS A 120 -1.13 -15.03 -9.54
CA HIS A 120 0.03 -14.15 -9.38
C HIS A 120 0.11 -13.08 -10.47
N SER A 121 -0.47 -13.35 -11.63
CA SER A 121 -0.31 -12.53 -12.83
C SER A 121 -1.63 -12.20 -13.48
N LEU A 122 -1.62 -11.16 -14.30
CA LEU A 122 -2.78 -10.79 -15.12
C LEU A 122 -3.16 -11.90 -16.12
N ALA A 123 -2.19 -12.67 -16.60
CA ALA A 123 -2.46 -13.81 -17.48
C ALA A 123 -3.24 -14.90 -16.74
N GLU A 124 -2.85 -15.26 -15.51
CA GLU A 124 -3.58 -16.22 -14.68
C GLU A 124 -4.97 -15.73 -14.29
N LEU A 125 -5.14 -14.42 -14.07
CA LEU A 125 -6.44 -13.83 -13.85
C LEU A 125 -7.35 -13.97 -15.08
N ASN A 126 -6.82 -13.70 -16.28
CA ASN A 126 -7.54 -13.88 -17.53
C ASN A 126 -7.93 -15.35 -17.74
N ASP A 127 -7.02 -16.29 -17.48
CA ASP A 127 -7.31 -17.73 -17.55
C ASP A 127 -8.42 -18.13 -16.57
N ALA A 128 -8.44 -17.56 -15.36
CA ALA A 128 -9.51 -17.81 -14.37
C ALA A 128 -10.86 -17.24 -14.83
N ILE A 129 -10.87 -16.09 -15.51
CA ILE A 129 -12.08 -15.48 -16.07
C ILE A 129 -12.61 -16.36 -17.22
N ASP A 130 -11.78 -16.71 -18.16
CA ASP A 130 -12.15 -17.49 -19.35
C ASP A 130 -12.56 -18.93 -18.97
N GLY A 131 -11.91 -19.49 -17.95
CA GLY A 131 -12.24 -20.82 -17.40
C GLY A 131 -13.44 -20.84 -16.45
N GLY A 132 -14.04 -19.69 -16.11
CA GLY A 132 -15.19 -19.57 -15.20
C GLY A 132 -14.86 -19.71 -13.71
N ALA A 133 -13.57 -19.75 -13.33
CA ALA A 133 -13.11 -19.91 -11.93
C ALA A 133 -13.04 -18.56 -11.16
N ILE A 134 -13.37 -17.45 -11.81
CA ILE A 134 -13.23 -16.11 -11.22
C ILE A 134 -14.06 -15.92 -9.93
N ILE A 135 -15.25 -16.53 -9.87
CA ILE A 135 -16.12 -16.43 -8.68
C ILE A 135 -15.48 -17.08 -7.46
N ASP A 136 -14.89 -18.27 -7.64
CA ASP A 136 -14.21 -18.99 -6.57
C ASP A 136 -12.94 -18.23 -6.13
N LEU A 137 -12.21 -17.65 -7.07
CA LEU A 137 -11.03 -16.82 -6.79
C LEU A 137 -11.39 -15.61 -5.94
N ILE A 138 -12.46 -14.90 -6.28
CA ILE A 138 -12.98 -13.77 -5.49
C ILE A 138 -13.36 -14.24 -4.08
N ALA A 139 -14.11 -15.34 -3.97
CA ALA A 139 -14.55 -15.88 -2.68
C ALA A 139 -13.36 -16.26 -1.77
N VAL A 140 -12.31 -16.85 -2.32
CA VAL A 140 -11.08 -17.18 -1.57
C VAL A 140 -10.36 -15.91 -1.13
N ALA A 141 -10.23 -14.90 -2.00
CA ALA A 141 -9.60 -13.64 -1.67
C ALA A 141 -10.35 -12.90 -0.55
N GLU A 142 -11.68 -12.85 -0.61
CA GLU A 142 -12.51 -12.28 0.44
C GLU A 142 -12.41 -13.03 1.76
N ALA A 143 -12.42 -14.36 1.72
CA ALA A 143 -12.26 -15.21 2.91
C ALA A 143 -10.90 -15.01 3.60
N LEU A 144 -9.82 -14.87 2.82
CA LEU A 144 -8.49 -14.56 3.36
C LEU A 144 -8.46 -13.18 4.03
N HIS A 145 -9.11 -12.18 3.43
CA HIS A 145 -9.21 -10.83 4.00
C HIS A 145 -10.01 -10.84 5.31
N GLU A 146 -11.16 -11.52 5.35
CA GLU A 146 -11.96 -11.67 6.58
C GLU A 146 -11.19 -12.41 7.69
N LYS A 147 -10.49 -13.48 7.33
CA LYS A 147 -9.66 -14.20 8.28
C LYS A 147 -8.61 -13.30 8.90
N LYS A 148 -7.95 -12.45 8.09
CA LYS A 148 -6.95 -11.50 8.60
C LYS A 148 -7.56 -10.45 9.53
N LEU A 149 -8.78 -9.97 9.24
CA LEU A 149 -9.51 -9.04 10.11
C LEU A 149 -9.85 -9.69 11.45
N ALA A 150 -10.30 -10.95 11.44
CA ALA A 150 -10.57 -11.70 12.66
C ALA A 150 -9.29 -11.89 13.51
N GLU A 151 -8.18 -12.32 12.88
CA GLU A 151 -6.88 -12.46 13.55
C GLU A 151 -6.41 -11.15 14.20
N LEU A 152 -6.57 -10.01 13.51
CA LEU A 152 -6.23 -8.68 14.05
C LEU A 152 -7.14 -8.30 15.24
N ALA A 153 -8.43 -8.59 15.15
CA ALA A 153 -9.36 -8.33 16.26
C ALA A 153 -9.00 -9.17 17.49
N ASP A 154 -8.68 -10.45 17.29
CA ASP A 154 -8.23 -11.35 18.36
C ASP A 154 -6.91 -10.87 18.99
N GLU A 155 -5.97 -10.38 18.16
CA GLU A 155 -4.71 -9.80 18.64
C GLU A 155 -4.95 -8.53 19.46
N ILE A 156 -5.84 -7.63 19.03
CA ILE A 156 -6.20 -6.43 19.79
C ILE A 156 -6.81 -6.78 21.15
N CYS A 157 -7.70 -7.78 21.18
CA CYS A 157 -8.40 -8.19 22.39
C CYS A 157 -7.54 -9.04 23.33
N GLY A 158 -6.53 -9.73 22.82
CA GLY A 158 -5.69 -10.67 23.58
C GLY A 158 -4.42 -10.08 24.16
N GLN A 159 -4.12 -8.79 23.94
CA GLN A 159 -2.88 -8.17 24.43
C GLN A 159 -2.95 -7.84 25.95
N ASP A 160 -1.83 -8.10 26.64
CA ASP A 160 -1.59 -7.69 28.03
C ASP A 160 -0.23 -6.95 28.11
N PRO A 161 -0.22 -5.66 28.43
CA PRO A 161 -1.36 -4.76 28.72
C PRO A 161 -2.23 -4.46 27.49
N GLU A 162 -3.48 -4.13 27.75
CA GLU A 162 -4.50 -3.88 26.74
C GLU A 162 -4.13 -2.80 25.72
N ILE A 163 -4.48 -3.03 24.47
CA ILE A 163 -4.40 -2.02 23.42
C ILE A 163 -5.48 -0.97 23.65
N ARG A 164 -5.06 0.29 23.79
CA ARG A 164 -5.95 1.44 24.00
C ARG A 164 -6.10 2.32 22.77
N LEU A 165 -5.17 2.22 21.83
CA LEU A 165 -5.18 3.00 20.59
C LEU A 165 -4.79 2.13 19.39
N VAL A 166 -5.66 2.06 18.39
CA VAL A 166 -5.39 1.39 17.12
C VAL A 166 -5.30 2.44 16.01
N CYS A 167 -4.14 2.57 15.40
CA CYS A 167 -3.87 3.54 14.35
C CYS A 167 -3.83 2.85 12.98
N ILE A 168 -4.68 3.30 12.06
CA ILE A 168 -4.84 2.75 10.72
C ILE A 168 -4.46 3.80 9.68
N ALA A 169 -3.33 3.62 9.01
CA ALA A 169 -2.90 4.50 7.94
C ALA A 169 -2.80 3.78 6.60
N GLY A 170 -2.76 4.55 5.54
CA GLY A 170 -2.59 4.09 4.17
C GLY A 170 -2.83 5.24 3.19
N PRO A 171 -2.46 5.09 1.92
CA PRO A 171 -2.66 6.13 0.91
C PRO A 171 -4.14 6.44 0.70
N SER A 172 -4.41 7.53 -0.01
CA SER A 172 -5.78 7.86 -0.41
C SER A 172 -6.39 6.70 -1.20
N SER A 173 -7.68 6.47 -1.03
CA SER A 173 -8.42 5.37 -1.68
C SER A 173 -7.93 3.94 -1.38
N SER A 174 -7.08 3.73 -0.36
CA SER A 174 -6.62 2.39 0.05
C SER A 174 -7.67 1.56 0.78
N GLY A 175 -8.86 2.11 1.06
CA GLY A 175 -9.93 1.42 1.76
C GLY A 175 -9.86 1.47 3.28
N LYS A 176 -9.10 2.40 3.88
CA LYS A 176 -8.94 2.56 5.35
C LYS A 176 -10.26 2.55 6.10
N THR A 177 -11.20 3.39 5.71
CA THR A 177 -12.51 3.50 6.35
C THR A 177 -13.31 2.20 6.25
N THR A 178 -13.28 1.52 5.09
CA THR A 178 -13.95 0.23 4.91
C THR A 178 -13.30 -0.84 5.77
N PHE A 179 -11.98 -0.91 5.79
CA PHE A 179 -11.22 -1.83 6.63
C PHE A 179 -11.55 -1.62 8.11
N MET A 180 -11.52 -0.37 8.59
CA MET A 180 -11.85 -0.02 9.98
C MET A 180 -13.27 -0.47 10.34
N LYS A 181 -14.27 -0.20 9.49
CA LYS A 181 -15.65 -0.64 9.74
C LYS A 181 -15.78 -2.15 9.83
N ARG A 182 -15.07 -2.91 9.01
CA ARG A 182 -15.06 -4.39 9.08
C ARG A 182 -14.33 -4.89 10.33
N LEU A 183 -13.18 -4.31 10.68
CA LEU A 183 -12.45 -4.64 11.90
C LEU A 183 -13.32 -4.45 13.15
N ILE A 184 -14.12 -3.39 13.20
CA ILE A 184 -15.04 -3.11 14.29
C ILE A 184 -16.08 -4.22 14.46
N ILE A 185 -16.58 -4.78 13.36
CA ILE A 185 -17.54 -5.91 13.44
C ILE A 185 -16.89 -7.10 14.17
N HIS A 186 -15.63 -7.41 13.85
CA HIS A 186 -14.90 -8.47 14.54
C HIS A 186 -14.59 -8.14 16.00
N LEU A 187 -14.29 -6.88 16.30
CA LEU A 187 -14.13 -6.43 17.69
C LEU A 187 -15.45 -6.55 18.46
N TRP A 188 -16.60 -6.23 17.87
CA TRP A 188 -17.91 -6.44 18.50
C TRP A 188 -18.19 -7.92 18.77
N VAL A 189 -17.81 -8.81 17.87
CA VAL A 189 -17.92 -10.28 18.10
C VAL A 189 -17.11 -10.69 19.33
N ASN A 190 -15.98 -10.03 19.60
CA ASN A 190 -15.15 -10.24 20.78
C ASN A 190 -15.63 -9.45 22.02
N GLY A 191 -16.79 -8.76 21.93
CA GLY A 191 -17.36 -7.98 23.03
C GLY A 191 -16.73 -6.61 23.24
N VAL A 192 -15.88 -6.16 22.30
CA VAL A 192 -15.18 -4.86 22.37
C VAL A 192 -15.88 -3.85 21.47
N HIS A 193 -16.25 -2.69 22.05
CA HIS A 193 -16.98 -1.60 21.39
C HIS A 193 -16.12 -0.34 21.29
N PRO A 194 -15.24 -0.22 20.26
CA PRO A 194 -14.33 0.90 20.13
C PRO A 194 -15.04 2.20 19.73
N VAL A 195 -14.42 3.33 20.07
CA VAL A 195 -14.76 4.63 19.47
C VAL A 195 -13.93 4.86 18.22
N MET A 196 -14.59 5.25 17.12
CA MET A 196 -13.95 5.55 15.84
C MET A 196 -13.67 7.03 15.69
N LEU A 197 -12.47 7.36 15.21
CA LEU A 197 -12.07 8.69 14.83
C LEU A 197 -11.49 8.67 13.42
N SER A 198 -11.97 9.56 12.56
CA SER A 198 -11.31 9.85 11.28
C SER A 198 -10.46 11.11 11.43
N LEU A 199 -9.20 11.07 11.04
CA LEU A 199 -8.34 12.25 11.05
C LEU A 199 -8.86 13.35 10.10
N ASP A 200 -9.60 12.98 9.07
CA ASP A 200 -10.20 13.92 8.14
C ASP A 200 -11.26 14.84 8.81
N ASP A 201 -11.82 14.43 9.95
CA ASP A 201 -12.72 15.25 10.74
C ASP A 201 -12.00 16.33 11.59
N TYR A 202 -10.67 16.26 11.65
CA TYR A 202 -9.83 17.17 12.45
C TYR A 202 -9.10 18.23 11.60
N PHE A 203 -9.48 18.43 10.35
CA PHE A 203 -8.92 19.54 9.57
C PHE A 203 -9.26 20.89 10.19
N LYS A 204 -8.34 21.84 10.06
CA LYS A 204 -8.59 23.26 10.32
C LYS A 204 -9.64 23.79 9.35
N ASN A 205 -10.36 24.86 9.72
CA ASN A 205 -11.26 25.48 8.77
C ASN A 205 -10.49 25.99 7.54
N ARG A 206 -11.15 26.03 6.39
CA ARG A 206 -10.52 26.41 5.12
C ARG A 206 -9.89 27.80 5.14
N ASP A 207 -10.50 28.73 5.88
CA ASP A 207 -10.01 30.11 6.08
C ASP A 207 -8.77 30.18 6.99
N GLU A 208 -8.50 29.17 7.78
CA GLU A 208 -7.30 29.03 8.62
C GLU A 208 -6.13 28.32 7.90
N MET A 209 -6.39 27.77 6.70
CA MET A 209 -5.41 27.06 5.88
C MET A 209 -4.75 28.00 4.88
N GLU A 210 -3.68 28.67 5.25
CA GLU A 210 -2.92 29.65 4.43
C GLU A 210 -2.25 29.01 3.19
N GLY A 211 -3.02 28.39 2.29
CA GLY A 211 -2.52 27.76 1.05
C GLY A 211 -1.83 26.41 1.23
N GLU A 212 -1.92 25.80 2.40
CA GLU A 212 -1.38 24.46 2.67
C GLU A 212 -2.17 23.36 1.94
N SER A 213 -1.46 22.31 1.55
CA SER A 213 -2.10 21.12 1.00
C SER A 213 -2.85 20.36 2.10
N TRP A 214 -4.05 19.84 1.80
CA TRP A 214 -4.84 18.96 2.66
C TRP A 214 -4.09 17.70 3.09
N GLU A 215 -3.09 17.30 2.33
CA GLU A 215 -2.25 16.15 2.65
C GLU A 215 -1.14 16.48 3.67
N ASN A 216 -0.98 17.75 4.05
CA ASN A 216 0.01 18.15 5.03
C ASN A 216 -0.53 17.96 6.46
N LEU A 217 0.29 17.42 7.36
CA LEU A 217 -0.04 17.31 8.78
C LEU A 217 -0.42 18.69 9.41
N GLN A 218 0.13 19.77 8.90
CA GLN A 218 -0.15 21.15 9.37
C GLN A 218 -1.58 21.60 9.08
N ALA A 219 -2.27 20.97 8.11
CA ALA A 219 -3.67 21.21 7.83
C ALA A 219 -4.61 20.70 8.93
N MET A 220 -4.09 19.88 9.85
CA MET A 220 -4.85 19.28 10.93
C MET A 220 -4.79 20.10 12.21
N ASP A 221 -5.88 20.07 12.96
CA ASP A 221 -5.97 20.58 14.33
C ASP A 221 -5.50 19.49 15.32
N ILE A 222 -4.16 19.38 15.40
CA ILE A 222 -3.50 18.35 16.21
C ILE A 222 -3.90 18.48 17.69
N SER A 223 -4.01 19.72 18.19
CA SER A 223 -4.35 19.97 19.59
C SER A 223 -5.76 19.50 19.94
N LEU A 224 -6.72 19.68 19.03
CA LEU A 224 -8.07 19.17 19.20
C LEU A 224 -8.09 17.65 19.19
N PHE A 225 -7.34 17.03 18.25
CA PHE A 225 -7.22 15.58 18.16
C PHE A 225 -6.64 14.98 19.45
N GLU A 226 -5.50 15.49 19.92
CA GLU A 226 -4.86 15.05 21.17
C GLU A 226 -5.82 15.14 22.36
N LYS A 227 -6.48 16.30 22.53
CA LYS A 227 -7.44 16.52 23.60
C LYS A 227 -8.61 15.53 23.53
N THR A 228 -9.11 15.25 22.32
CA THR A 228 -10.19 14.28 22.10
C THR A 228 -9.77 12.89 22.56
N VAL A 229 -8.61 12.40 22.07
CA VAL A 229 -8.15 11.04 22.40
C VAL A 229 -7.85 10.92 23.90
N ILE A 230 -7.16 11.89 24.50
CA ILE A 230 -6.85 11.89 25.94
C ILE A 230 -8.15 11.83 26.78
N ASN A 231 -9.12 12.67 26.47
CA ASN A 231 -10.40 12.69 27.22
C ASN A 231 -11.16 11.37 27.06
N LEU A 232 -11.18 10.77 25.87
CA LEU A 232 -11.78 9.45 25.65
C LEU A 232 -11.07 8.37 26.48
N LEU A 233 -9.73 8.34 26.46
CA LEU A 233 -8.94 7.35 27.21
C LEU A 233 -9.13 7.50 28.74
N GLU A 234 -9.43 8.71 29.22
CA GLU A 234 -9.79 9.01 30.60
C GLU A 234 -11.27 8.68 30.93
N GLY A 235 -12.04 8.18 29.96
CA GLY A 235 -13.45 7.83 30.13
C GLY A 235 -14.40 9.03 30.26
N LYS A 236 -13.99 10.20 29.80
CA LYS A 236 -14.83 11.41 29.74
C LYS A 236 -15.77 11.38 28.55
N GLU A 237 -16.89 12.08 28.67
CA GLU A 237 -17.75 12.37 27.52
C GLU A 237 -17.12 13.42 26.62
N VAL A 238 -17.09 13.15 25.32
CA VAL A 238 -16.46 14.01 24.30
C VAL A 238 -17.42 14.20 23.14
N GLN A 239 -17.64 15.45 22.77
CA GLN A 239 -18.31 15.78 21.52
C GLN A 239 -17.32 15.70 20.37
N LEU A 240 -17.58 14.83 19.38
CA LEU A 240 -16.67 14.62 18.26
C LEU A 240 -16.85 15.68 17.16
N PRO A 241 -15.77 16.16 16.55
CA PRO A 241 -15.86 17.02 15.39
C PRO A 241 -16.26 16.22 14.15
N ARG A 242 -16.79 16.94 13.16
CA ARG A 242 -17.03 16.48 11.80
C ARG A 242 -16.61 17.58 10.84
N PHE A 243 -15.81 17.25 9.85
CA PHE A 243 -15.42 18.23 8.85
C PHE A 243 -16.38 18.21 7.65
N ASN A 244 -16.97 19.36 7.36
CA ASN A 244 -17.82 19.53 6.19
C ASN A 244 -17.00 20.02 5.00
N PHE A 245 -16.66 19.12 4.07
CA PHE A 245 -15.82 19.43 2.90
C PHE A 245 -16.48 20.42 1.91
N ILE A 246 -17.81 20.52 1.92
CA ILE A 246 -18.54 21.47 1.06
C ILE A 246 -18.36 22.89 1.57
N THR A 247 -18.61 23.11 2.86
CA THR A 247 -18.49 24.44 3.49
C THR A 247 -17.05 24.77 3.87
N GLY A 248 -16.18 23.77 3.99
CA GLY A 248 -14.81 23.89 4.47
C GLY A 248 -14.72 24.26 5.96
N LYS A 249 -15.72 23.88 6.74
CA LYS A 249 -15.81 24.20 8.17
C LYS A 249 -15.98 22.96 9.02
N LYS A 250 -15.51 23.04 10.25
CA LYS A 250 -15.68 22.07 11.30
C LYS A 250 -17.08 22.22 11.90
N GLU A 251 -17.79 21.11 12.01
CA GLU A 251 -19.08 20.95 12.67
C GLU A 251 -18.91 19.97 13.85
N TRP A 252 -19.94 19.77 14.63
CA TRP A 252 -19.89 18.86 15.77
C TRP A 252 -21.08 17.91 15.72
N TYR A 253 -20.86 16.66 16.12
CA TYR A 253 -21.97 15.73 16.31
C TYR A 253 -22.79 16.15 17.53
N ASP A 254 -24.10 15.99 17.46
CA ASP A 254 -25.01 16.42 18.53
C ASP A 254 -24.84 15.57 19.81
N GLU A 255 -24.60 14.27 19.62
CA GLU A 255 -24.47 13.33 20.72
C GLU A 255 -23.00 13.15 21.13
N PRO A 256 -22.67 13.36 22.43
CA PRO A 256 -21.34 13.08 22.92
C PRO A 256 -21.11 11.56 22.97
N VAL A 257 -19.86 11.16 22.80
CA VAL A 257 -19.43 9.77 22.95
C VAL A 257 -18.56 9.59 24.18
N ARG A 258 -18.60 8.41 24.76
CA ARG A 258 -17.77 8.01 25.89
C ARG A 258 -17.15 6.66 25.60
N LEU A 259 -15.85 6.54 25.85
CA LEU A 259 -15.15 5.26 25.74
C LEU A 259 -15.45 4.43 27.01
N GLY A 260 -15.84 3.17 26.79
CA GLY A 260 -15.98 2.19 27.86
C GLY A 260 -14.64 1.83 28.48
N GLU A 261 -14.70 1.23 29.68
CA GLU A 261 -13.52 0.67 30.34
C GLU A 261 -12.92 -0.43 29.45
N ASN A 262 -11.60 -0.43 29.32
CA ASN A 262 -10.83 -1.41 28.54
C ASN A 262 -11.18 -1.47 27.04
N GLN A 263 -11.75 -0.40 26.50
CA GLN A 263 -12.05 -0.31 25.07
C GLN A 263 -11.05 0.59 24.36
N PRO A 264 -10.65 0.28 23.11
CA PRO A 264 -9.72 1.08 22.34
C PRO A 264 -10.40 2.21 21.58
N VAL A 265 -9.63 3.26 21.29
CA VAL A 265 -9.93 4.23 20.25
C VAL A 265 -9.32 3.74 18.93
N LEU A 266 -10.10 3.68 17.87
CA LEU A 266 -9.62 3.41 16.52
C LEU A 266 -9.49 4.72 15.75
N VAL A 267 -8.32 5.00 15.22
CA VAL A 267 -8.01 6.22 14.46
C VAL A 267 -7.60 5.83 13.05
N GLU A 268 -8.28 6.38 12.04
CA GLU A 268 -7.87 6.20 10.65
C GLU A 268 -7.52 7.53 9.98
N GLY A 269 -6.59 7.49 9.06
CA GLY A 269 -6.21 8.63 8.22
C GLY A 269 -4.81 8.52 7.65
N LEU A 270 -4.48 9.44 6.75
CA LEU A 270 -3.18 9.45 6.07
C LEU A 270 -2.01 9.50 7.09
N HIS A 271 -2.18 10.30 8.14
CA HIS A 271 -1.16 10.55 9.16
C HIS A 271 -1.31 9.70 10.44
N ALA A 272 -2.22 8.72 10.48
CA ALA A 272 -2.52 7.99 11.72
C ALA A 272 -1.30 7.27 12.34
N LEU A 273 -0.28 6.94 11.55
CA LEU A 273 0.97 6.35 12.05
C LEU A 273 2.04 7.38 12.41
N ASN A 274 1.78 8.69 12.25
CA ASN A 274 2.77 9.70 12.59
C ASN A 274 2.97 9.76 14.12
N PRO A 275 4.20 9.57 14.63
CA PRO A 275 4.47 9.57 16.07
C PRO A 275 4.06 10.87 16.78
N LYS A 276 4.04 11.99 16.07
CA LYS A 276 3.61 13.29 16.62
C LYS A 276 2.15 13.33 17.03
N LEU A 277 1.31 12.45 16.47
CA LEU A 277 -0.12 12.37 16.81
C LEU A 277 -0.43 11.44 17.98
N THR A 278 0.49 10.57 18.37
CA THR A 278 0.20 9.48 19.31
C THR A 278 1.23 9.34 20.44
N TYR A 279 2.16 10.31 20.57
CA TYR A 279 3.26 10.26 21.55
C TYR A 279 2.78 10.19 23.00
N PHE A 280 1.59 10.67 23.29
CA PHE A 280 0.98 10.68 24.63
C PHE A 280 0.38 9.33 25.05
N VAL A 281 0.29 8.36 24.15
CA VAL A 281 -0.11 6.98 24.47
C VAL A 281 1.14 6.10 24.47
N PRO A 282 1.40 5.30 25.52
CA PRO A 282 2.54 4.38 25.55
C PRO A 282 2.55 3.42 24.37
N GLY A 283 3.72 3.19 23.77
CA GLY A 283 3.85 2.38 22.56
C GLY A 283 3.32 0.94 22.70
N TYR A 284 3.40 0.35 23.90
CA TYR A 284 2.88 -0.97 24.20
C TYR A 284 1.34 -1.05 24.28
N GLN A 285 0.67 0.09 24.37
CA GLN A 285 -0.79 0.22 24.30
C GLN A 285 -1.27 0.66 22.90
N GLN A 286 -0.38 0.68 21.92
CA GLN A 286 -0.71 1.07 20.56
C GLN A 286 -0.57 -0.12 19.60
N MET A 287 -1.56 -0.32 18.75
CA MET A 287 -1.43 -1.14 17.55
C MET A 287 -1.38 -0.25 16.31
N ARG A 288 -0.44 -0.52 15.42
CA ARG A 288 -0.23 0.26 14.20
C ARG A 288 -0.45 -0.61 12.99
N ILE A 289 -1.42 -0.24 12.16
CA ILE A 289 -1.83 -0.97 10.96
C ILE A 289 -1.59 -0.08 9.75
N TYR A 290 -0.80 -0.56 8.81
CA TYR A 290 -0.62 0.09 7.52
C TYR A 290 -1.36 -0.68 6.43
N LEU A 291 -2.29 -0.01 5.74
CA LEU A 291 -3.00 -0.56 4.60
C LEU A 291 -2.29 -0.15 3.32
N SER A 292 -1.88 -1.14 2.58
CA SER A 292 -1.31 -0.94 1.25
C SER A 292 -2.30 -1.45 0.21
N ALA A 293 -2.65 -0.56 -0.73
CA ALA A 293 -3.39 -0.94 -1.93
C ALA A 293 -2.44 -1.51 -3.01
N LEU A 294 -1.25 -1.97 -2.64
CA LEU A 294 -0.36 -2.66 -3.57
C LEU A 294 -1.10 -3.86 -4.15
N THR A 295 -1.43 -3.78 -5.43
CA THR A 295 -2.00 -4.92 -6.12
C THR A 295 -0.99 -6.05 -6.10
N GLN A 296 -1.47 -7.21 -5.72
CA GLN A 296 -0.64 -8.41 -5.65
C GLN A 296 -0.39 -8.97 -7.05
N LEU A 297 -1.22 -8.57 -8.03
CA LEU A 297 -1.11 -9.01 -9.42
C LEU A 297 0.07 -8.36 -10.12
N HIS A 298 0.88 -9.18 -10.71
CA HIS A 298 1.92 -8.76 -11.63
C HIS A 298 1.34 -8.70 -13.04
N ILE A 299 1.68 -7.65 -13.80
CA ILE A 299 1.40 -7.65 -15.24
C ILE A 299 2.27 -8.74 -15.88
N ASN A 300 3.54 -8.72 -15.54
CA ASN A 300 4.53 -9.73 -15.93
C ASN A 300 5.65 -9.82 -14.88
N ASN A 301 6.71 -10.56 -15.13
CA ASN A 301 7.83 -10.75 -14.21
C ASN A 301 8.54 -9.45 -13.78
N HIS A 302 8.41 -8.37 -14.56
CA HIS A 302 9.11 -7.10 -14.33
C HIS A 302 8.20 -5.93 -14.04
N ASN A 303 6.90 -6.05 -14.36
CA ASN A 303 5.94 -4.97 -14.24
C ASN A 303 4.82 -5.37 -13.29
N ARG A 304 4.53 -4.50 -12.33
CA ARG A 304 3.35 -4.60 -11.46
C ARG A 304 2.31 -3.57 -11.89
N LEU A 305 1.05 -3.82 -11.57
CA LEU A 305 0.02 -2.80 -11.67
C LEU A 305 0.34 -1.70 -10.66
N SER A 306 0.45 -0.46 -11.14
CA SER A 306 0.54 0.71 -10.27
C SER A 306 -0.82 0.94 -9.63
N THR A 307 -0.82 1.24 -8.34
CA THR A 307 -2.03 1.43 -7.52
C THR A 307 -2.26 2.88 -7.13
N SER A 308 -1.47 3.79 -7.65
CA SER A 308 -1.64 5.24 -7.40
C SER A 308 -1.91 5.99 -8.67
#